data_cbc85fc7334337698e242854772c071a
#
_entry.id   cbc85fc7334337698e242854772c071a
#
_cell.length_a   1.000
_cell.length_b   1.000
_cell.length_c   1.000
_cell.angle_alpha   90.00
_cell.angle_beta   90.00
_cell.angle_gamma   90.00
#
_symmetry.space_group_name_H-M   'P 1'
#
loop_
_entity.id
_entity.type
_entity.pdbx_description
1 polymer ?
#
loop_
_entity_poly.entity_id
_entity_poly.type
_entity_poly.pdbx_seq_one_letter_code
_entity_poly.pdbx_strand_id
1 'polypeptide(L)'
;MQLFAEKDGDGYVLNGTKCWITNGGEADLFTVFATLDRSSRHKGICAFVIPRGTPGLSAGKKEDKMGQRASDTRVIHFDNVRVAAADRLGQEGEGFKIAMQTLDRTRPPIGALATGIARRALDESIAYSKERKAFGFPIGGFQAVQFLLADMAKDIEAGRLLTHQSAWMVDQGLRASKYSSSGVNGVCRSRS
;
A
#
# COMPACT_ATOMS: atom_id res chain seq x y z
N MET A 1 -8.67 14.83 7.09
CA MET A 1 -9.37 13.53 7.18
C MET A 1 -10.85 13.80 7.20
N GLN A 2 -11.67 13.06 6.43
CA GLN A 2 -13.13 13.30 6.34
C GLN A 2 -13.93 12.51 7.37
N LEU A 3 -13.41 11.33 7.81
CA LEU A 3 -14.02 10.54 8.87
C LEU A 3 -13.75 11.20 10.21
N PHE A 4 -14.83 11.45 10.96
CA PHE A 4 -14.81 12.10 12.26
C PHE A 4 -15.29 11.10 13.32
N ALA A 5 -14.70 11.16 14.52
CA ALA A 5 -15.12 10.41 15.68
C ALA A 5 -15.48 11.38 16.81
N GLU A 6 -16.65 11.21 17.40
CA GLU A 6 -17.10 11.96 18.58
C GLU A 6 -17.08 11.04 19.79
N LYS A 7 -16.73 11.57 20.97
CA LYS A 7 -16.86 10.83 22.22
C LYS A 7 -18.33 10.70 22.59
N ASP A 8 -18.73 9.49 22.97
CA ASP A 8 -20.09 9.19 23.45
C ASP A 8 -20.01 8.23 24.62
N GLY A 9 -20.15 8.81 25.85
CA GLY A 9 -19.96 8.07 27.10
C GLY A 9 -18.53 7.51 27.22
N ASP A 10 -18.43 6.21 27.34
CA ASP A 10 -17.17 5.47 27.43
C ASP A 10 -16.63 4.99 26.04
N GLY A 11 -17.24 5.45 24.94
CA GLY A 11 -16.90 5.05 23.59
C GLY A 11 -16.82 6.21 22.61
N TYR A 12 -17.01 5.85 21.34
CA TYR A 12 -16.95 6.79 20.21
C TYR A 12 -18.06 6.50 19.20
N VAL A 13 -18.52 7.55 18.53
CA VAL A 13 -19.42 7.45 17.37
C VAL A 13 -18.69 7.97 16.15
N LEU A 14 -18.59 7.16 15.09
CA LEU A 14 -17.89 7.48 13.87
C LEU A 14 -18.88 7.83 12.75
N ASN A 15 -18.63 8.97 12.09
CA ASN A 15 -19.42 9.45 10.96
C ASN A 15 -18.54 9.90 9.78
N GLY A 16 -18.90 9.46 8.55
CA GLY A 16 -18.20 9.84 7.32
C GLY A 16 -17.92 8.68 6.39
N THR A 17 -16.89 8.83 5.55
CA THR A 17 -16.54 7.86 4.53
C THR A 17 -15.04 7.64 4.41
N LYS A 18 -14.65 6.44 3.93
CA LYS A 18 -13.30 6.08 3.52
C LYS A 18 -13.33 5.56 2.10
N CYS A 19 -12.47 6.08 1.24
CA CYS A 19 -12.37 5.68 -0.17
C CYS A 19 -11.17 4.76 -0.39
N TRP A 20 -11.21 3.98 -1.47
CA TRP A 20 -10.13 3.12 -1.94
C TRP A 20 -9.71 2.06 -0.91
N ILE A 21 -10.69 1.48 -0.22
CA ILE A 21 -10.40 0.47 0.81
C ILE A 21 -10.27 -0.90 0.15
N THR A 22 -9.05 -1.42 0.16
CA THR A 22 -8.74 -2.77 -0.30
C THR A 22 -9.44 -3.80 0.59
N ASN A 23 -10.04 -4.80 -0.02
CA ASN A 23 -10.86 -5.82 0.63
C ASN A 23 -12.07 -5.25 1.39
N GLY A 24 -12.55 -4.06 1.00
CA GLY A 24 -13.64 -3.39 1.70
C GLY A 24 -14.95 -4.17 1.72
N GLY A 25 -15.18 -5.05 0.73
CA GLY A 25 -16.32 -5.96 0.70
C GLY A 25 -16.05 -7.34 1.33
N GLU A 26 -14.80 -7.70 1.59
CA GLU A 26 -14.40 -9.05 2.00
C GLU A 26 -13.82 -9.13 3.42
N ALA A 27 -13.23 -8.04 3.92
CA ALA A 27 -12.56 -8.02 5.23
C ALA A 27 -13.54 -8.25 6.38
N ASP A 28 -13.17 -9.03 7.38
CA ASP A 28 -13.94 -9.25 8.62
C ASP A 28 -13.62 -8.20 9.69
N LEU A 29 -12.44 -7.60 9.62
CA LEU A 29 -11.98 -6.55 10.53
C LEU A 29 -11.44 -5.36 9.75
N PHE A 30 -11.77 -4.16 10.22
CA PHE A 30 -11.29 -2.91 9.65
C PHE A 30 -10.44 -2.14 10.68
N THR A 31 -9.20 -1.83 10.31
CA THR A 31 -8.42 -0.82 11.04
C THR A 31 -8.76 0.55 10.48
N VAL A 32 -9.40 1.36 11.29
CA VAL A 32 -10.00 2.64 10.87
C VAL A 32 -9.30 3.81 11.57
N PHE A 33 -8.87 4.79 10.79
CA PHE A 33 -8.32 6.05 11.30
C PHE A 33 -9.36 7.15 11.18
N ALA A 34 -9.73 7.76 12.30
CA ALA A 34 -10.67 8.87 12.37
C ALA A 34 -10.07 10.02 13.21
N THR A 35 -10.56 11.24 13.00
CA THR A 35 -10.10 12.38 13.78
C THR A 35 -11.14 12.76 14.84
N LEU A 36 -10.68 13.00 16.06
CA LEU A 36 -11.49 13.58 17.14
C LEU A 36 -11.54 15.11 17.04
N ASP A 37 -10.49 15.71 16.45
CA ASP A 37 -10.37 17.15 16.31
C ASP A 37 -9.61 17.49 15.02
N ARG A 38 -10.28 18.20 14.11
CA ARG A 38 -9.67 18.62 12.83
C ARG A 38 -8.62 19.72 13.02
N SER A 39 -8.74 20.53 14.06
CA SER A 39 -7.81 21.63 14.36
C SER A 39 -6.44 21.09 14.81
N SER A 40 -6.42 19.97 15.50
CA SER A 40 -5.22 19.28 16.00
C SER A 40 -4.45 18.53 14.92
N ARG A 41 -4.91 18.54 13.65
CA ARG A 41 -4.23 17.90 12.50
C ARG A 41 -3.92 16.42 12.80
N HIS A 42 -2.62 16.03 12.73
CA HIS A 42 -2.20 14.65 12.98
C HIS A 42 -2.33 14.20 14.45
N LYS A 43 -2.30 15.16 15.39
CA LYS A 43 -2.47 14.88 16.83
C LYS A 43 -3.91 14.56 17.24
N GLY A 44 -4.89 14.89 16.39
CA GLY A 44 -6.29 14.53 16.61
C GLY A 44 -6.68 13.15 16.07
N ILE A 45 -5.76 12.43 15.42
CA ILE A 45 -6.06 11.15 14.76
C ILE A 45 -5.98 10.01 15.77
N CYS A 46 -7.05 9.20 15.82
CA CYS A 46 -7.13 7.94 16.55
C CYS A 46 -7.26 6.77 15.57
N ALA A 47 -6.89 5.58 16.02
CA ALA A 47 -7.06 4.33 15.32
C ALA A 47 -8.02 3.41 16.07
N PHE A 48 -8.90 2.72 15.34
CA PHE A 48 -9.93 1.84 15.89
C PHE A 48 -9.93 0.51 15.14
N VAL A 49 -10.33 -0.57 15.82
CA VAL A 49 -10.63 -1.86 15.19
C VAL A 49 -12.15 -2.01 15.15
N ILE A 50 -12.70 -2.23 13.97
CA ILE A 50 -14.15 -2.33 13.77
C ILE A 50 -14.47 -3.64 13.05
N PRO A 51 -15.23 -4.54 13.67
CA PRO A 51 -15.68 -5.77 13.02
C PRO A 51 -16.66 -5.50 11.86
N ARG A 52 -16.64 -6.39 10.85
CA ARG A 52 -17.70 -6.44 9.84
C ARG A 52 -19.05 -6.65 10.53
N GLY A 53 -20.09 -6.04 10.01
CA GLY A 53 -21.43 -6.16 10.55
C GLY A 53 -21.72 -5.26 11.75
N THR A 54 -20.76 -4.41 12.17
CA THR A 54 -21.05 -3.36 13.14
C THR A 54 -22.18 -2.47 12.59
N PRO A 55 -23.25 -2.21 13.36
CA PRO A 55 -24.35 -1.35 12.92
C PRO A 55 -23.87 0.01 12.42
N GLY A 56 -24.38 0.43 11.26
CA GLY A 56 -23.97 1.68 10.60
C GLY A 56 -22.74 1.57 9.70
N LEU A 57 -22.01 0.45 9.73
CA LEU A 57 -20.89 0.19 8.83
C LEU A 57 -21.39 -0.49 7.54
N SER A 58 -21.11 0.09 6.38
CA SER A 58 -21.51 -0.48 5.09
C SER A 58 -20.45 -0.29 4.01
N ALA A 59 -20.32 -1.29 3.13
CA ALA A 59 -19.47 -1.24 1.96
C ALA A 59 -20.26 -0.75 0.75
N GLY A 60 -19.72 0.22 0.04
CA GLY A 60 -20.25 0.73 -1.22
C GLY A 60 -19.99 -0.21 -2.39
N LYS A 61 -20.28 0.27 -3.60
CA LYS A 61 -20.04 -0.46 -4.85
C LYS A 61 -18.53 -0.73 -5.03
N LYS A 62 -18.20 -1.87 -5.63
CA LYS A 62 -16.83 -2.20 -6.04
C LYS A 62 -16.37 -1.21 -7.12
N GLU A 63 -15.17 -0.66 -6.94
CA GLU A 63 -14.55 0.29 -7.87
C GLU A 63 -14.13 -0.42 -9.16
N ASP A 64 -14.40 0.22 -10.30
CA ASP A 64 -13.90 -0.18 -11.61
C ASP A 64 -12.49 0.39 -11.80
N LYS A 65 -11.48 -0.46 -11.64
CA LYS A 65 -10.07 -0.05 -11.68
C LYS A 65 -9.44 -0.38 -13.02
N MET A 66 -8.43 0.40 -13.44
CA MET A 66 -7.65 0.17 -14.64
C MET A 66 -6.94 -1.20 -14.60
N GLY A 67 -6.41 -1.58 -13.42
CA GLY A 67 -5.71 -2.86 -13.19
C GLY A 67 -6.02 -3.44 -11.83
N GLN A 68 -5.47 -4.62 -11.54
CA GLN A 68 -5.69 -5.37 -10.30
C GLN A 68 -7.18 -5.56 -9.97
N ARG A 69 -7.99 -5.87 -10.95
CA ARG A 69 -9.45 -5.95 -10.84
C ARG A 69 -9.92 -7.10 -9.95
N ALA A 70 -9.09 -8.12 -9.75
CA ALA A 70 -9.35 -9.21 -8.81
C ALA A 70 -9.34 -8.75 -7.35
N SER A 71 -8.52 -7.72 -7.02
CA SER A 71 -8.52 -7.12 -5.68
C SER A 71 -9.80 -6.29 -5.49
N ASP A 72 -10.58 -6.61 -4.46
CA ASP A 72 -11.76 -5.82 -4.10
C ASP A 72 -11.34 -4.47 -3.54
N THR A 73 -11.94 -3.40 -4.05
CA THR A 73 -11.69 -2.03 -3.59
C THR A 73 -13.01 -1.29 -3.54
N ARG A 74 -13.34 -0.69 -2.40
CA ARG A 74 -14.64 -0.02 -2.20
C ARG A 74 -14.52 1.26 -1.39
N VAL A 75 -15.58 2.04 -1.40
CA VAL A 75 -15.87 3.05 -0.39
C VAL A 75 -16.48 2.36 0.82
N ILE A 76 -16.11 2.77 2.02
CA ILE A 76 -16.74 2.34 3.27
C ILE A 76 -17.44 3.54 3.90
N HIS A 77 -18.71 3.35 4.23
CA HIS A 77 -19.56 4.33 4.86
C HIS A 77 -19.70 4.06 6.34
N PHE A 78 -19.68 5.11 7.13
CA PHE A 78 -19.86 5.10 8.58
C PHE A 78 -21.04 6.04 8.90
N ASP A 79 -22.12 5.47 9.36
CA ASP A 79 -23.33 6.19 9.78
C ASP A 79 -23.63 5.84 11.24
N ASN A 80 -23.25 6.75 12.14
CA ASN A 80 -23.38 6.56 13.58
C ASN A 80 -22.79 5.23 14.10
N VAL A 81 -21.63 4.82 13.55
CA VAL A 81 -20.94 3.60 13.95
C VAL A 81 -20.40 3.76 15.38
N ARG A 82 -20.96 3.01 16.33
CA ARG A 82 -20.52 3.00 17.73
C ARG A 82 -19.34 2.06 17.91
N VAL A 83 -18.29 2.55 18.57
CA VAL A 83 -17.06 1.82 18.86
C VAL A 83 -16.71 1.98 20.33
N ALA A 84 -16.47 0.87 21.01
CA ALA A 84 -16.07 0.90 22.41
C ALA A 84 -14.65 1.49 22.59
N ALA A 85 -14.37 2.09 23.74
CA ALA A 85 -13.02 2.60 24.02
C ALA A 85 -11.96 1.49 24.01
N ALA A 86 -12.35 0.25 24.33
CA ALA A 86 -11.47 -0.93 24.29
C ALA A 86 -11.01 -1.30 22.85
N ASP A 87 -11.78 -0.93 21.82
CA ASP A 87 -11.47 -1.18 20.41
C ASP A 87 -10.59 -0.08 19.81
N ARG A 88 -10.18 0.91 20.60
CA ARG A 88 -9.18 1.91 20.18
C ARG A 88 -7.77 1.34 20.30
N LEU A 89 -6.99 1.51 19.26
CA LEU A 89 -5.57 1.15 19.23
C LEU A 89 -4.72 2.30 19.78
N GLY A 90 -3.99 2.05 20.86
CA GLY A 90 -3.15 3.04 21.54
C GLY A 90 -3.95 4.14 22.25
N GLN A 91 -3.32 5.28 22.52
CA GLN A 91 -3.95 6.42 23.16
C GLN A 91 -4.60 7.37 22.14
N GLU A 92 -5.48 8.25 22.59
CA GLU A 92 -6.02 9.32 21.75
C GLU A 92 -4.88 10.15 21.15
N GLY A 93 -4.99 10.46 19.86
CA GLY A 93 -3.96 11.20 19.12
C GLY A 93 -2.77 10.37 18.63
N GLU A 94 -2.64 9.11 19.00
CA GLU A 94 -1.55 8.24 18.53
C GLU A 94 -1.82 7.58 17.17
N GLY A 95 -3.01 7.72 16.60
CA GLY A 95 -3.38 7.06 15.35
C GLY A 95 -2.44 7.37 14.19
N PHE A 96 -1.93 8.60 14.08
CA PHE A 96 -0.96 8.94 13.04
C PHE A 96 0.38 8.19 13.22
N LYS A 97 0.86 8.08 14.46
CA LYS A 97 2.08 7.31 14.78
C LYS A 97 1.90 5.84 14.43
N ILE A 98 0.76 5.25 14.79
CA ILE A 98 0.40 3.87 14.47
C ILE A 98 0.38 3.67 12.95
N ALA A 99 -0.26 4.59 12.19
CA ALA A 99 -0.27 4.53 10.73
C ALA A 99 1.14 4.56 10.12
N MET A 100 2.02 5.44 10.60
CA MET A 100 3.41 5.54 10.10
C MET A 100 4.21 4.27 10.40
N GLN A 101 4.10 3.72 11.60
CA GLN A 101 4.76 2.48 11.97
C GLN A 101 4.27 1.28 11.15
N THR A 102 2.97 1.23 10.85
CA THR A 102 2.39 0.21 9.97
C THR A 102 2.93 0.36 8.55
N LEU A 103 2.95 1.57 8.00
CA LEU A 103 3.47 1.83 6.65
C LEU A 103 4.96 1.48 6.52
N ASP A 104 5.78 1.74 7.53
CA ASP A 104 7.20 1.37 7.51
C ASP A 104 7.41 -0.14 7.39
N ARG A 105 6.48 -0.94 7.91
CA ARG A 105 6.50 -2.42 7.81
C ARG A 105 5.84 -2.95 6.54
N THR A 106 4.84 -2.27 6.00
CA THR A 106 4.08 -2.76 4.84
C THR A 106 4.62 -2.30 3.50
N ARG A 107 5.44 -1.26 3.43
CA ARG A 107 6.08 -0.80 2.18
C ARG A 107 7.10 -1.77 1.60
N PRO A 108 8.02 -2.42 2.37
CA PRO A 108 8.96 -3.36 1.79
C PRO A 108 8.31 -4.51 1.00
N PRO A 109 7.22 -5.15 1.46
CA PRO A 109 6.48 -6.13 0.65
C PRO A 109 5.97 -5.61 -0.69
N ILE A 110 5.57 -4.33 -0.77
CA ILE A 110 5.15 -3.71 -2.05
C ILE A 110 6.36 -3.55 -2.98
N GLY A 111 7.53 -3.19 -2.45
CA GLY A 111 8.79 -3.18 -3.21
C GLY A 111 9.16 -4.56 -3.75
N ALA A 112 8.98 -5.60 -2.95
CA ALA A 112 9.20 -6.99 -3.35
C ALA A 112 8.24 -7.42 -4.48
N LEU A 113 6.94 -7.08 -4.36
CA LEU A 113 5.94 -7.33 -5.39
C LEU A 113 6.33 -6.67 -6.73
N ALA A 114 6.67 -5.37 -6.70
CA ALA A 114 7.08 -4.62 -7.89
C ALA A 114 8.35 -5.21 -8.52
N THR A 115 9.34 -5.58 -7.70
CA THR A 115 10.58 -6.25 -8.15
C THR A 115 10.30 -7.59 -8.83
N GLY A 116 9.35 -8.38 -8.28
CA GLY A 116 8.94 -9.65 -8.87
C GLY A 116 8.30 -9.49 -10.26
N ILE A 117 7.42 -8.51 -10.42
CA ILE A 117 6.78 -8.18 -11.71
C ILE A 117 7.84 -7.71 -12.72
N ALA A 118 8.73 -6.80 -12.31
CA ALA A 118 9.79 -6.27 -13.16
C ALA A 118 10.75 -7.38 -13.59
N ARG A 119 11.10 -8.33 -12.71
CA ARG A 119 11.92 -9.49 -13.03
C ARG A 119 11.26 -10.35 -14.11
N ARG A 120 9.99 -10.66 -13.97
CA ARG A 120 9.27 -11.43 -14.99
C ARG A 120 9.25 -10.71 -16.33
N ALA A 121 9.03 -9.41 -16.35
CA ALA A 121 9.07 -8.60 -17.56
C ALA A 121 10.45 -8.65 -18.25
N LEU A 122 11.54 -8.62 -17.47
CA LEU A 122 12.90 -8.77 -18.02
C LEU A 122 13.12 -10.16 -18.62
N ASP A 123 12.73 -11.23 -17.91
CA ASP A 123 12.90 -12.60 -18.37
C ASP A 123 12.16 -12.82 -19.71
N GLU A 124 10.92 -12.33 -19.85
CA GLU A 124 10.14 -12.36 -21.09
C GLU A 124 10.79 -11.51 -22.21
N SER A 125 11.29 -10.32 -21.85
CA SER A 125 11.97 -9.44 -22.84
C SER A 125 13.24 -10.06 -23.38
N ILE A 126 14.02 -10.73 -22.53
CA ILE A 126 15.23 -11.45 -22.95
C ILE A 126 14.86 -12.61 -23.89
N ALA A 127 13.86 -13.43 -23.54
CA ALA A 127 13.41 -14.54 -24.35
C ALA A 127 12.93 -14.04 -25.72
N TYR A 128 12.02 -13.06 -25.75
CA TYR A 128 11.50 -12.47 -26.97
C TYR A 128 12.59 -11.85 -27.85
N SER A 129 13.57 -11.18 -27.26
CA SER A 129 14.67 -10.55 -28.01
C SER A 129 15.56 -11.54 -28.74
N LYS A 130 15.63 -12.80 -28.28
CA LYS A 130 16.36 -13.90 -28.94
C LYS A 130 15.57 -14.52 -30.09
N GLU A 131 14.26 -14.50 -30.03
CA GLU A 131 13.36 -15.12 -31.01
C GLU A 131 12.97 -14.16 -32.12
N ARG A 132 12.58 -12.92 -31.76
CA ARG A 132 12.14 -11.92 -32.72
C ARG A 132 13.29 -11.47 -33.61
N LYS A 133 13.09 -11.56 -34.94
CA LYS A 133 14.06 -11.10 -35.94
C LYS A 133 13.62 -9.79 -36.60
N ALA A 134 14.58 -8.91 -36.83
CA ALA A 134 14.46 -7.73 -37.68
C ALA A 134 15.78 -7.57 -38.47
N PHE A 135 15.69 -7.12 -39.71
CA PHE A 135 16.87 -6.97 -40.59
C PHE A 135 17.73 -8.24 -40.72
N GLY A 136 17.10 -9.41 -40.67
CA GLY A 136 17.73 -10.69 -40.91
C GLY A 136 18.28 -11.44 -39.68
N PHE A 137 18.31 -10.83 -38.48
CA PHE A 137 18.80 -11.51 -37.27
C PHE A 137 18.04 -11.12 -36.00
N PRO A 138 18.25 -11.82 -34.86
CA PRO A 138 17.53 -11.55 -33.60
C PRO A 138 17.71 -10.12 -33.10
N ILE A 139 16.62 -9.49 -32.60
CA ILE A 139 16.67 -8.09 -32.16
C ILE A 139 17.56 -7.88 -30.92
N GLY A 140 17.81 -8.93 -30.12
CA GLY A 140 18.78 -8.90 -29.02
C GLY A 140 20.24 -8.66 -29.46
N GLY A 141 20.55 -8.78 -30.75
CA GLY A 141 21.85 -8.39 -31.31
C GLY A 141 22.04 -6.89 -31.50
N PHE A 142 20.97 -6.09 -31.47
CA PHE A 142 21.06 -4.62 -31.58
C PHE A 142 21.46 -3.98 -30.27
N GLN A 143 22.49 -3.13 -30.31
CA GLN A 143 23.01 -2.45 -29.12
C GLN A 143 21.94 -1.66 -28.35
N ALA A 144 21.01 -1.00 -29.06
CA ALA A 144 19.90 -0.27 -28.45
C ALA A 144 19.01 -1.18 -27.57
N VAL A 145 18.72 -2.41 -28.04
CA VAL A 145 17.94 -3.40 -27.27
C VAL A 145 18.75 -3.91 -26.08
N GLN A 146 20.05 -4.18 -26.28
CA GLN A 146 20.94 -4.63 -25.21
C GLN A 146 21.02 -3.60 -24.06
N PHE A 147 21.12 -2.31 -24.38
CA PHE A 147 21.14 -1.26 -23.36
C PHE A 147 19.84 -1.19 -22.55
N LEU A 148 18.68 -1.31 -23.21
CA LEU A 148 17.39 -1.37 -22.49
C LEU A 148 17.33 -2.56 -21.53
N LEU A 149 17.75 -3.75 -21.97
CA LEU A 149 17.77 -4.95 -21.12
C LEU A 149 18.76 -4.82 -19.95
N ALA A 150 19.93 -4.22 -20.20
CA ALA A 150 20.92 -3.97 -19.16
C ALA A 150 20.42 -2.97 -18.11
N ASP A 151 19.77 -1.89 -18.53
CA ASP A 151 19.16 -0.93 -17.62
C ASP A 151 18.04 -1.56 -16.80
N MET A 152 17.17 -2.37 -17.41
CA MET A 152 16.14 -3.12 -16.67
C MET A 152 16.78 -4.03 -15.61
N ALA A 153 17.81 -4.79 -15.95
CA ALA A 153 18.50 -5.69 -15.04
C ALA A 153 19.11 -4.94 -13.85
N LYS A 154 19.81 -3.84 -14.13
CA LYS A 154 20.40 -2.95 -13.11
C LYS A 154 19.34 -2.38 -12.15
N ASP A 155 18.23 -1.85 -12.68
CA ASP A 155 17.19 -1.22 -11.87
C ASP A 155 16.45 -2.26 -11.01
N ILE A 156 16.23 -3.47 -11.52
CA ILE A 156 15.65 -4.58 -10.74
C ILE A 156 16.57 -4.98 -9.59
N GLU A 157 17.87 -5.10 -9.84
CA GLU A 157 18.83 -5.47 -8.80
C GLU A 157 18.94 -4.39 -7.72
N ALA A 158 19.01 -3.13 -8.12
CA ALA A 158 19.00 -1.99 -7.19
C ALA A 158 17.72 -1.96 -6.32
N GLY A 159 16.56 -2.15 -6.95
CA GLY A 159 15.27 -2.21 -6.23
C GLY A 159 15.18 -3.38 -5.26
N ARG A 160 15.71 -4.54 -5.65
CA ARG A 160 15.78 -5.73 -4.80
C ARG A 160 16.64 -5.48 -3.57
N LEU A 161 17.86 -4.97 -3.76
CA LEU A 161 18.79 -4.68 -2.66
C LEU A 161 18.20 -3.67 -1.66
N LEU A 162 17.55 -2.61 -2.13
CA LEU A 162 16.88 -1.63 -1.26
C LEU A 162 15.71 -2.26 -0.49
N THR A 163 14.96 -3.16 -1.13
CA THR A 163 13.86 -3.88 -0.48
C THR A 163 14.38 -4.80 0.61
N HIS A 164 15.44 -5.60 0.34
CA HIS A 164 16.07 -6.47 1.31
C HIS A 164 16.69 -5.68 2.48
N GLN A 165 17.38 -4.58 2.19
CA GLN A 165 17.93 -3.71 3.22
C GLN A 165 16.84 -3.15 4.13
N SER A 166 15.71 -2.71 3.55
CA SER A 166 14.57 -2.22 4.33
C SER A 166 13.98 -3.29 5.23
N ALA A 167 13.79 -4.51 4.72
CA ALA A 167 13.27 -5.64 5.48
C ALA A 167 14.22 -6.00 6.63
N TRP A 168 15.53 -6.11 6.35
CA TRP A 168 16.54 -6.36 7.37
C TRP A 168 16.54 -5.30 8.49
N MET A 169 16.40 -4.01 8.13
CA MET A 169 16.33 -2.94 9.14
C MET A 169 15.10 -3.09 10.03
N VAL A 170 13.95 -3.50 9.47
CA VAL A 170 12.73 -3.77 10.25
C VAL A 170 12.98 -4.92 11.23
N ASP A 171 13.64 -6.02 10.80
CA ASP A 171 13.97 -7.16 11.63
C ASP A 171 14.92 -6.78 12.79
N GLN A 172 15.83 -5.84 12.55
CA GLN A 172 16.75 -5.30 13.58
C GLN A 172 16.09 -4.22 14.47
N GLY A 173 14.80 -3.92 14.30
CA GLY A 173 14.13 -2.85 15.04
C GLY A 173 14.61 -1.43 14.69
N LEU A 174 15.32 -1.27 13.58
CA LEU A 174 15.83 0.01 13.12
C LEU A 174 14.76 0.78 12.31
N ARG A 175 14.88 2.11 12.27
CA ARG A 175 13.99 2.95 11.48
C ARG A 175 14.27 2.79 9.99
N ALA A 176 13.34 2.15 9.26
CA ALA A 176 13.48 1.83 7.84
C ALA A 176 12.81 2.83 6.89
N SER A 177 12.19 3.93 7.37
CA SER A 177 11.31 4.82 6.59
C SER A 177 11.94 5.33 5.27
N LYS A 178 13.23 5.66 5.28
CA LYS A 178 13.97 6.11 4.08
C LYS A 178 14.06 5.00 3.04
N TYR A 179 14.50 3.83 3.44
CA TYR A 179 14.74 2.69 2.53
C TYR A 179 13.44 2.04 2.06
N SER A 180 12.43 1.96 2.93
CA SER A 180 11.11 1.45 2.57
C SER A 180 10.44 2.31 1.50
N SER A 181 10.63 3.63 1.54
CA SER A 181 10.15 4.55 0.51
C SER A 181 10.96 4.45 -0.78
N SER A 182 12.28 4.28 -0.71
CA SER A 182 13.18 4.23 -1.88
C SER A 182 13.03 2.92 -2.65
N GLY A 183 12.85 1.78 -1.97
CA GLY A 183 12.63 0.49 -2.62
C GLY A 183 11.38 0.49 -3.50
N VAL A 184 10.28 1.06 -3.01
CA VAL A 184 9.04 1.20 -3.80
C VAL A 184 9.22 2.17 -4.97
N ASN A 185 9.82 3.34 -4.75
CA ASN A 185 9.99 4.37 -5.78
C ASN A 185 11.01 3.96 -6.86
N GLY A 186 12.08 3.25 -6.50
CA GLY A 186 13.13 2.85 -7.44
C GLY A 186 12.62 1.88 -8.50
N VAL A 187 11.76 0.94 -8.11
CA VAL A 187 11.19 -0.07 -9.04
C VAL A 187 10.00 0.49 -9.83
N CYS A 188 9.17 1.35 -9.22
CA CYS A 188 8.00 1.93 -9.89
C CYS A 188 8.35 3.03 -10.92
N ARG A 189 9.57 3.58 -10.89
CA ARG A 189 10.03 4.62 -11.81
C ARG A 189 10.82 4.11 -13.01
N SER A 190 11.06 2.80 -13.13
CA SER A 190 11.66 2.28 -14.35
C SER A 190 10.72 2.56 -15.53
N ARG A 191 11.09 3.56 -16.25
CA ARG A 191 10.51 4.26 -17.41
C ARG A 191 9.38 3.52 -18.12
N SER A 192 8.17 4.08 -18.04
CA SER A 192 7.13 3.93 -19.06
C SER A 192 7.65 4.45 -20.42
#